data_42f9fec30daac1a93e4d2441a4faad2c
#
_entry.id   42f9fec30daac1a93e4d2441a4faad2c
#
_cell.length_a   1.000
_cell.length_b   1.000
_cell.length_c   1.000
_cell.angle_alpha   90.00
_cell.angle_beta   90.00
_cell.angle_gamma   90.00
#
_symmetry.space_group_name_H-M   'P 1'
#
loop_
_entity.id
_entity.type
_entity.pdbx_description
1 polymer ?
#
loop_
_entity_poly.entity_id
_entity_poly.type
_entity_poly.pdbx_seq_one_letter_code
_entity_poly.pdbx_strand_id
1 'polypeptide(L)'
;MRRVGLLLLLFLLPNNNTRAERTMARHRAGIPEEARADESIMRNQRALASEMTSSSRMRWNVRAATAKQICARNRHGAEWSGLLNRSQLFIDELNREMDGGGGHVTFFDSAKHHPVFKVHRRPLREFLEESVEHGWPSFQVEDVVWENVRVLEDGEVVTKDGLHLGHNIPDEKGPRLCINLVCVSGFAPEE
;
A
#
# COMPACT_ATOMS: atom_id res chain seq x y z
N MET A 1 45.05 -44.35 21.64
CA MET A 1 44.41 -43.44 20.68
C MET A 1 43.32 -42.64 21.41
N ARG A 2 43.61 -41.38 21.75
CA ARG A 2 42.66 -40.48 22.44
C ARG A 2 41.91 -39.66 21.39
N ARG A 3 40.59 -39.80 21.32
CA ARG A 3 39.73 -38.95 20.49
C ARG A 3 39.51 -37.62 21.20
N VAL A 4 40.03 -36.54 20.63
CA VAL A 4 39.74 -35.17 21.03
C VAL A 4 38.37 -34.78 20.42
N GLY A 5 37.36 -34.63 21.27
CA GLY A 5 36.06 -34.11 20.86
C GLY A 5 36.16 -32.62 20.71
N LEU A 6 35.92 -32.13 19.47
CA LEU A 6 35.81 -30.72 19.15
C LEU A 6 34.45 -30.22 19.62
N LEU A 7 34.43 -29.49 20.74
CA LEU A 7 33.23 -28.83 21.26
C LEU A 7 32.98 -27.54 20.44
N LEU A 8 32.01 -27.56 19.54
CA LEU A 8 31.60 -26.39 18.79
C LEU A 8 30.80 -25.50 19.74
N LEU A 9 31.43 -24.45 20.30
CA LEU A 9 30.73 -23.39 21.02
C LEU A 9 30.01 -22.52 19.99
N LEU A 10 28.71 -22.75 19.81
CA LEU A 10 27.83 -21.80 19.17
C LEU A 10 27.70 -20.55 20.06
N PHE A 11 28.48 -19.52 19.78
CA PHE A 11 28.25 -18.19 20.35
C PHE A 11 26.89 -17.68 19.82
N LEU A 12 25.88 -17.81 20.67
CA LEU A 12 24.64 -17.03 20.53
C LEU A 12 25.00 -15.56 20.79
N LEU A 13 25.29 -14.81 19.71
CA LEU A 13 25.41 -13.37 19.81
C LEU A 13 24.06 -12.82 20.29
N PRO A 14 24.03 -11.99 21.34
CA PRO A 14 22.78 -11.36 21.75
C PRO A 14 22.23 -10.53 20.59
N ASN A 15 20.97 -10.76 20.26
CA ASN A 15 20.27 -9.99 19.25
C ASN A 15 19.99 -8.57 19.82
N ASN A 16 20.99 -7.68 19.71
CA ASN A 16 20.99 -6.32 20.28
C ASN A 16 20.23 -5.31 19.41
N ASN A 17 19.33 -5.77 18.52
CA ASN A 17 18.53 -4.86 17.73
C ASN A 17 17.72 -3.93 18.62
N THR A 18 17.88 -2.63 18.40
CA THR A 18 17.10 -1.60 19.08
C THR A 18 15.60 -1.78 18.78
N ARG A 19 14.75 -1.13 19.58
CA ARG A 19 13.30 -1.12 19.32
C ARG A 19 12.99 -0.56 17.92
N ALA A 20 13.74 0.47 17.49
CA ALA A 20 13.59 1.09 16.17
C ALA A 20 13.93 0.11 15.04
N GLU A 21 15.06 -0.59 15.13
CA GLU A 21 15.47 -1.60 14.13
C GLU A 21 14.46 -2.75 14.02
N ARG A 22 13.90 -3.21 15.14
CA ARG A 22 12.84 -4.23 15.15
C ARG A 22 11.57 -3.72 14.48
N THR A 23 11.20 -2.45 14.69
CA THR A 23 10.05 -1.83 14.07
C THR A 23 10.26 -1.70 12.55
N MET A 24 11.40 -1.20 12.10
CA MET A 24 11.75 -1.11 10.67
C MET A 24 11.77 -2.48 10.00
N ALA A 25 12.38 -3.49 10.66
CA ALA A 25 12.38 -4.86 10.15
C ALA A 25 10.96 -5.42 9.99
N ARG A 26 10.06 -5.11 10.92
CA ARG A 26 8.66 -5.52 10.85
C ARG A 26 7.93 -4.85 9.67
N HIS A 27 8.15 -3.56 9.44
CA HIS A 27 7.53 -2.84 8.32
C HIS A 27 8.03 -3.30 6.94
N ARG A 28 9.18 -3.96 6.87
CA ARG A 28 9.76 -4.49 5.63
C ARG A 28 9.64 -6.01 5.48
N ALA A 29 9.16 -6.70 6.51
CA ALA A 29 8.94 -8.15 6.43
C ALA A 29 7.96 -8.46 5.29
N GLY A 30 8.30 -9.43 4.43
CA GLY A 30 7.50 -9.82 3.27
C GLY A 30 7.51 -8.84 2.08
N ILE A 31 8.16 -7.66 2.23
CA ILE A 31 8.32 -6.72 1.12
C ILE A 31 9.55 -7.11 0.28
N PRO A 32 9.40 -7.30 -1.06
CA PRO A 32 10.51 -7.59 -1.95
C PRO A 32 11.64 -6.56 -1.82
N GLU A 33 12.89 -6.98 -1.96
CA GLU A 33 14.04 -6.09 -1.78
C GLU A 33 14.04 -4.96 -2.82
N GLU A 34 13.70 -5.26 -4.05
CA GLU A 34 13.59 -4.31 -5.16
C GLU A 34 12.45 -3.29 -4.99
N ALA A 35 11.49 -3.58 -4.11
CA ALA A 35 10.39 -2.69 -3.77
C ALA A 35 10.68 -1.79 -2.55
N ARG A 36 11.83 -1.99 -1.89
CA ARG A 36 12.27 -1.12 -0.78
C ARG A 36 12.93 0.14 -1.33
N ALA A 37 12.55 1.28 -0.80
CA ALA A 37 13.09 2.57 -1.22
C ALA A 37 13.52 3.41 -0.01
N ASP A 38 14.30 4.43 -0.26
CA ASP A 38 14.67 5.46 0.71
C ASP A 38 13.89 6.76 0.49
N GLU A 39 14.05 7.69 1.41
CA GLU A 39 13.38 8.99 1.42
C GLU A 39 13.61 9.84 0.16
N SER A 40 14.64 9.55 -0.65
CA SER A 40 14.97 10.36 -1.82
C SER A 40 13.87 10.33 -2.89
N ILE A 41 13.08 9.24 -2.94
CA ILE A 41 11.96 9.09 -3.87
C ILE A 41 10.90 10.20 -3.66
N MET A 42 10.78 10.73 -2.44
CA MET A 42 9.76 11.72 -2.07
C MET A 42 10.06 13.14 -2.58
N ARG A 43 11.24 13.37 -3.17
CA ARG A 43 11.59 14.68 -3.74
C ARG A 43 10.66 15.14 -4.85
N ASN A 44 9.97 14.20 -5.51
CA ASN A 44 9.08 14.46 -6.64
C ASN A 44 7.66 14.87 -6.25
N GLN A 45 7.29 14.85 -4.97
CA GLN A 45 5.91 15.12 -4.52
C GLN A 45 5.35 16.45 -5.03
N ARG A 46 6.16 17.51 -5.09
CA ARG A 46 5.70 18.81 -5.59
C ARG A 46 5.34 18.78 -7.07
N ALA A 47 6.11 18.06 -7.89
CA ALA A 47 5.82 17.87 -9.30
C ALA A 47 4.53 17.07 -9.48
N LEU A 48 4.38 15.94 -8.77
CA LEU A 48 3.16 15.15 -8.77
C LEU A 48 1.94 15.95 -8.33
N ALA A 49 2.09 16.80 -7.29
CA ALA A 49 1.02 17.69 -6.88
C ALA A 49 0.61 18.69 -7.97
N SER A 50 1.53 19.10 -8.84
CA SER A 50 1.23 20.01 -9.96
C SER A 50 0.51 19.29 -11.10
N GLU A 51 0.83 18.01 -11.33
CA GLU A 51 0.16 17.16 -12.33
C GLU A 51 -1.28 16.84 -11.94
N MET A 52 -1.57 16.69 -10.64
CA MET A 52 -2.92 16.48 -10.14
C MET A 52 -3.76 17.75 -10.24
N THR A 53 -4.53 17.89 -11.32
CA THR A 53 -5.41 19.05 -11.50
C THR A 53 -6.67 18.94 -10.65
N SER A 54 -7.16 20.08 -10.13
CA SER A 54 -8.36 20.10 -9.27
C SER A 54 -9.66 19.77 -10.04
N SER A 55 -9.61 19.77 -11.36
CA SER A 55 -10.72 19.43 -12.27
C SER A 55 -10.73 17.97 -12.71
N SER A 56 -9.73 17.18 -12.35
CA SER A 56 -9.65 15.78 -12.72
C SER A 56 -10.85 15.02 -12.13
N ARG A 57 -11.53 14.23 -12.96
CA ARG A 57 -12.46 13.22 -12.45
C ARG A 57 -11.67 12.14 -11.78
N MET A 58 -12.18 11.68 -10.64
CA MET A 58 -11.65 10.54 -9.91
C MET A 58 -12.73 9.48 -9.80
N ARG A 59 -12.33 8.20 -9.73
CA ARG A 59 -13.27 7.12 -9.44
C ARG A 59 -14.01 7.40 -8.14
N TRP A 60 -15.19 6.85 -8.01
CA TRP A 60 -16.01 6.86 -6.80
C TRP A 60 -16.37 8.27 -6.30
N ASN A 61 -16.39 9.26 -7.20
CA ASN A 61 -16.62 10.68 -6.88
C ASN A 61 -15.64 11.26 -5.85
N VAL A 62 -14.43 10.67 -5.76
CA VAL A 62 -13.37 11.25 -4.93
C VAL A 62 -13.05 12.65 -5.41
N ARG A 63 -12.94 13.58 -4.46
CA ARG A 63 -12.58 14.97 -4.78
C ARG A 63 -11.09 15.07 -5.08
N ALA A 64 -10.73 15.49 -6.28
CA ALA A 64 -9.34 15.65 -6.70
C ALA A 64 -8.52 16.55 -5.74
N ALA A 65 -9.14 17.60 -5.19
CA ALA A 65 -8.49 18.44 -4.18
C ALA A 65 -8.12 17.67 -2.90
N THR A 66 -8.96 16.72 -2.45
CA THR A 66 -8.69 15.87 -1.30
C THR A 66 -7.57 14.88 -1.61
N ALA A 67 -7.64 14.22 -2.77
CA ALA A 67 -6.58 13.32 -3.23
C ALA A 67 -5.23 14.06 -3.30
N LYS A 68 -5.19 15.23 -3.93
CA LYS A 68 -3.99 16.07 -4.01
C LYS A 68 -3.43 16.44 -2.63
N GLN A 69 -4.31 16.81 -1.69
CA GLN A 69 -3.88 17.18 -0.34
C GLN A 69 -3.27 16.01 0.42
N ILE A 70 -3.86 14.82 0.33
CA ILE A 70 -3.43 13.64 1.09
C ILE A 70 -2.23 12.97 0.39
N CYS A 71 -2.34 12.73 -0.92
CA CYS A 71 -1.36 11.88 -1.62
C CYS A 71 -0.09 12.63 -2.05
N ALA A 72 -0.18 13.95 -2.32
CA ALA A 72 0.93 14.71 -2.87
C ALA A 72 1.41 15.89 -2.01
N ARG A 73 0.78 16.16 -0.86
CA ARG A 73 1.18 17.27 0.02
C ARG A 73 1.37 16.88 1.48
N ASN A 74 0.83 15.76 1.91
CA ASN A 74 0.89 15.34 3.31
C ASN A 74 1.31 13.87 3.41
N ARG A 75 2.58 13.61 3.53
CA ARG A 75 3.20 12.29 3.57
C ARG A 75 2.65 11.34 4.62
N HIS A 76 2.18 11.88 5.73
CA HIS A 76 1.61 11.09 6.84
C HIS A 76 0.11 11.32 6.97
N GLY A 77 -0.48 11.95 5.94
CA GLY A 77 -1.91 12.18 5.89
C GLY A 77 -2.68 10.91 5.62
N ALA A 78 -3.80 10.78 6.29
CA ALA A 78 -4.79 9.78 5.94
C ALA A 78 -6.13 10.48 5.69
N GLU A 79 -6.90 9.87 4.80
CA GLU A 79 -8.30 10.21 4.69
C GLU A 79 -9.03 9.80 5.98
N TRP A 80 -10.22 10.34 6.15
CA TRP A 80 -11.04 9.96 7.29
C TRP A 80 -11.37 8.46 7.27
N SER A 81 -11.16 7.78 8.40
CA SER A 81 -11.44 6.36 8.57
C SER A 81 -12.90 6.04 8.24
N GLY A 82 -13.12 5.03 7.42
CA GLY A 82 -14.45 4.64 6.94
C GLY A 82 -14.99 5.48 5.79
N LEU A 83 -14.16 6.31 5.13
CA LEU A 83 -14.54 6.94 3.87
C LEU A 83 -15.03 5.91 2.86
N LEU A 84 -14.34 4.78 2.75
CA LEU A 84 -14.72 3.68 1.85
C LEU A 84 -16.15 3.16 2.14
N ASN A 85 -16.56 3.07 3.41
CA ASN A 85 -17.87 2.57 3.81
C ASN A 85 -19.02 3.51 3.39
N ARG A 86 -18.70 4.78 3.13
CA ARG A 86 -19.64 5.80 2.63
C ARG A 86 -19.54 6.02 1.12
N SER A 87 -18.56 5.42 0.48
CA SER A 87 -18.42 5.48 -0.96
C SER A 87 -19.28 4.41 -1.63
N GLN A 88 -20.57 4.72 -1.82
CA GLN A 88 -21.51 3.78 -2.45
C GLN A 88 -21.00 3.32 -3.82
N LEU A 89 -20.42 4.22 -4.61
CA LEU A 89 -19.88 3.88 -5.93
C LEU A 89 -18.72 2.88 -5.85
N PHE A 90 -17.89 2.93 -4.80
CA PHE A 90 -16.84 1.94 -4.56
C PHE A 90 -17.46 0.58 -4.24
N ILE A 91 -18.41 0.54 -3.32
CA ILE A 91 -19.10 -0.69 -2.91
C ILE A 91 -19.85 -1.30 -4.10
N ASP A 92 -20.57 -0.48 -4.89
CA ASP A 92 -21.32 -0.94 -6.06
C ASP A 92 -20.41 -1.50 -7.14
N GLU A 93 -19.23 -0.93 -7.32
CA GLU A 93 -18.25 -1.44 -8.28
C GLU A 93 -17.74 -2.82 -7.84
N LEU A 94 -17.36 -3.00 -6.57
CA LEU A 94 -16.91 -4.29 -6.05
C LEU A 94 -18.04 -5.35 -6.14
N ASN A 95 -19.27 -4.99 -5.80
CA ASN A 95 -20.40 -5.90 -5.92
C ASN A 95 -20.63 -6.33 -7.37
N ARG A 96 -20.57 -5.41 -8.33
CA ARG A 96 -20.71 -5.74 -9.75
C ARG A 96 -19.64 -6.72 -10.24
N GLU A 97 -18.39 -6.53 -9.80
CA GLU A 97 -17.29 -7.43 -10.16
C GLU A 97 -17.45 -8.81 -9.52
N MET A 98 -18.00 -8.87 -8.31
CA MET A 98 -18.33 -10.15 -7.65
C MET A 98 -19.48 -10.88 -8.38
N ASP A 99 -20.54 -10.17 -8.74
CA ASP A 99 -21.74 -10.73 -9.38
C ASP A 99 -21.49 -11.05 -10.86
N GLY A 100 -20.68 -10.26 -11.55
CA GLY A 100 -20.35 -10.42 -12.97
C GLY A 100 -19.33 -11.52 -13.28
N GLY A 101 -18.78 -12.18 -12.25
CA GLY A 101 -17.78 -13.26 -12.42
C GLY A 101 -16.40 -12.73 -12.84
N GLY A 102 -16.17 -11.41 -12.87
CA GLY A 102 -14.87 -10.80 -13.15
C GLY A 102 -13.84 -11.15 -12.08
N GLY A 103 -14.26 -11.21 -10.85
CA GLY A 103 -13.50 -11.73 -9.71
C GLY A 103 -12.24 -10.93 -9.37
N HIS A 104 -12.00 -9.78 -10.03
CA HIS A 104 -10.81 -8.96 -9.78
C HIS A 104 -11.08 -7.46 -9.95
N VAL A 105 -10.35 -6.65 -9.21
CA VAL A 105 -10.37 -5.18 -9.36
C VAL A 105 -8.94 -4.64 -9.37
N THR A 106 -8.66 -3.74 -10.31
CA THR A 106 -7.40 -3.01 -10.40
C THR A 106 -7.59 -1.59 -9.88
N PHE A 107 -6.66 -1.15 -9.06
CA PHE A 107 -6.59 0.19 -8.47
C PHE A 107 -5.44 0.97 -9.11
N PHE A 108 -5.70 2.23 -9.45
CA PHE A 108 -4.76 3.09 -10.15
C PHE A 108 -4.42 4.31 -9.29
N ASP A 109 -3.16 4.72 -9.27
CA ASP A 109 -2.78 5.92 -8.54
C ASP A 109 -3.49 7.17 -9.07
N SER A 110 -3.73 8.12 -8.16
CA SER A 110 -4.53 9.32 -8.46
C SER A 110 -3.78 10.42 -9.20
N ALA A 111 -2.48 10.26 -9.48
CA ALA A 111 -1.68 11.25 -10.18
C ALA A 111 -1.40 10.85 -11.64
N LYS A 112 -0.83 9.68 -11.85
CA LYS A 112 -0.38 9.19 -13.16
C LYS A 112 -1.23 8.06 -13.72
N HIS A 113 -2.18 7.57 -12.93
CA HIS A 113 -3.06 6.47 -13.30
C HIS A 113 -2.33 5.16 -13.62
N HIS A 114 -1.15 4.94 -12.99
CA HIS A 114 -0.50 3.64 -13.07
C HIS A 114 -1.22 2.63 -12.17
N PRO A 115 -1.32 1.35 -12.58
CA PRO A 115 -1.88 0.30 -11.72
C PRO A 115 -0.96 0.09 -10.51
N VAL A 116 -1.50 0.16 -9.30
CA VAL A 116 -0.73 0.02 -8.05
C VAL A 116 -1.13 -1.19 -7.23
N PHE A 117 -2.41 -1.58 -7.30
CA PHE A 117 -2.90 -2.81 -6.67
C PHE A 117 -3.87 -3.54 -7.57
N LYS A 118 -3.88 -4.88 -7.47
CA LYS A 118 -4.82 -5.74 -8.18
C LYS A 118 -5.26 -6.88 -7.27
N VAL A 119 -6.49 -6.82 -6.80
CA VAL A 119 -7.09 -7.92 -6.03
C VAL A 119 -7.59 -8.97 -7.02
N HIS A 120 -6.92 -10.14 -7.06
CA HIS A 120 -7.23 -11.21 -8.02
C HIS A 120 -6.83 -12.62 -7.51
N ARG A 121 -6.10 -12.70 -6.39
CA ARG A 121 -5.63 -13.96 -5.81
C ARG A 121 -6.44 -14.40 -4.59
N ARG A 122 -7.31 -13.54 -4.12
CA ARG A 122 -8.28 -13.81 -3.06
C ARG A 122 -9.66 -13.33 -3.48
N PRO A 123 -10.74 -13.85 -2.86
CA PRO A 123 -12.08 -13.36 -3.12
C PRO A 123 -12.21 -11.86 -2.84
N LEU A 124 -12.85 -11.10 -3.76
CA LEU A 124 -13.13 -9.68 -3.56
C LEU A 124 -13.95 -9.41 -2.29
N ARG A 125 -14.78 -10.37 -1.87
CA ARG A 125 -15.55 -10.30 -0.63
C ARG A 125 -14.64 -10.22 0.59
N GLU A 126 -13.59 -11.04 0.67
CA GLU A 126 -12.62 -11.01 1.77
C GLU A 126 -11.86 -9.68 1.81
N PHE A 127 -11.46 -9.17 0.64
CA PHE A 127 -10.85 -7.84 0.54
C PHE A 127 -11.79 -6.75 1.05
N LEU A 128 -13.06 -6.78 0.66
CA LEU A 128 -14.05 -5.79 1.08
C LEU A 128 -14.31 -5.85 2.58
N GLU A 129 -14.52 -7.05 3.14
CA GLU A 129 -14.78 -7.27 4.56
C GLU A 129 -13.61 -6.77 5.41
N GLU A 130 -12.38 -7.13 5.05
CA GLU A 130 -11.16 -6.67 5.73
C GLU A 130 -11.01 -5.13 5.62
N SER A 131 -11.28 -4.55 4.46
CA SER A 131 -11.21 -3.11 4.24
C SER A 131 -12.26 -2.35 5.07
N VAL A 132 -13.46 -2.88 5.17
CA VAL A 132 -14.55 -2.32 6.00
C VAL A 132 -14.20 -2.38 7.48
N GLU A 133 -13.66 -3.50 7.96
CA GLU A 133 -13.22 -3.68 9.34
C GLU A 133 -12.15 -2.65 9.74
N HIS A 134 -11.18 -2.43 8.88
CA HIS A 134 -10.07 -1.51 9.15
C HIS A 134 -10.38 -0.04 8.80
N GLY A 135 -11.40 0.22 8.00
CA GLY A 135 -11.83 1.57 7.59
C GLY A 135 -11.05 2.15 6.40
N TRP A 136 -10.13 1.39 5.80
CA TRP A 136 -9.35 1.74 4.60
C TRP A 136 -9.16 0.53 3.70
N PRO A 137 -8.99 0.69 2.38
CA PRO A 137 -8.58 -0.39 1.50
C PRO A 137 -7.37 -1.14 2.08
N SER A 138 -7.53 -2.43 2.35
CA SER A 138 -6.53 -3.29 3.01
C SER A 138 -6.00 -4.31 2.02
N PHE A 139 -4.78 -4.08 1.51
CA PHE A 139 -4.13 -4.94 0.52
C PHE A 139 -3.12 -5.87 1.19
N GLN A 140 -2.96 -7.06 0.62
CA GLN A 140 -1.90 -8.01 0.94
C GLN A 140 -0.75 -7.83 -0.05
N VAL A 141 0.42 -8.41 0.23
CA VAL A 141 1.61 -8.28 -0.64
C VAL A 141 1.39 -8.85 -2.04
N GLU A 142 0.50 -9.84 -2.17
CA GLU A 142 0.11 -10.48 -3.41
C GLU A 142 -0.80 -9.61 -4.27
N ASP A 143 -1.43 -8.60 -3.69
CA ASP A 143 -2.28 -7.63 -4.40
C ASP A 143 -1.45 -6.49 -5.03
N VAL A 144 -0.16 -6.36 -4.68
CA VAL A 144 0.67 -5.21 -5.05
C VAL A 144 1.26 -5.37 -6.46
N VAL A 145 1.17 -4.32 -7.26
CA VAL A 145 1.87 -4.19 -8.54
C VAL A 145 3.26 -3.58 -8.28
N TRP A 146 4.22 -4.44 -7.93
CA TRP A 146 5.55 -4.02 -7.45
C TRP A 146 6.37 -3.20 -8.44
N GLU A 147 6.06 -3.26 -9.76
CA GLU A 147 6.66 -2.38 -10.75
C GLU A 147 6.40 -0.90 -10.45
N ASN A 148 5.28 -0.58 -9.79
CA ASN A 148 4.81 0.78 -9.56
C ASN A 148 4.76 1.20 -8.10
N VAL A 149 5.00 0.29 -7.14
CA VAL A 149 4.89 0.56 -5.69
C VAL A 149 6.22 0.36 -4.99
N ARG A 150 6.48 1.19 -3.98
CA ARG A 150 7.65 1.10 -3.09
C ARG A 150 7.22 1.24 -1.63
N VAL A 151 8.03 0.68 -0.72
CA VAL A 151 7.84 0.80 0.73
C VAL A 151 9.10 1.41 1.33
N LEU A 152 8.93 2.50 2.07
CA LEU A 152 10.00 3.21 2.77
C LEU A 152 10.38 2.53 4.09
N GLU A 153 11.43 3.01 4.74
CA GLU A 153 11.94 2.41 5.99
C GLU A 153 10.95 2.46 7.15
N ASP A 154 10.16 3.52 7.22
CA ASP A 154 9.12 3.72 8.22
C ASP A 154 7.81 2.98 7.93
N GLY A 155 7.74 2.29 6.78
CA GLY A 155 6.55 1.58 6.31
C GLY A 155 5.61 2.42 5.44
N GLU A 156 5.96 3.66 5.12
CA GLU A 156 5.18 4.45 4.16
C GLU A 156 5.16 3.75 2.81
N VAL A 157 3.96 3.57 2.25
CA VAL A 157 3.74 2.98 0.93
C VAL A 157 3.55 4.10 -0.07
N VAL A 158 4.35 4.08 -1.13
CA VAL A 158 4.40 5.15 -2.14
C VAL A 158 4.43 4.55 -3.55
N THR A 159 4.10 5.35 -4.56
CA THR A 159 4.39 4.94 -5.95
C THR A 159 5.90 5.03 -6.22
N LYS A 160 6.36 4.38 -7.30
CA LYS A 160 7.75 4.52 -7.78
C LYS A 160 8.16 5.96 -8.08
N ASP A 161 7.19 6.85 -8.25
CA ASP A 161 7.39 8.28 -8.53
C ASP A 161 7.33 9.14 -7.26
N GLY A 162 7.01 8.56 -6.09
CA GLY A 162 6.97 9.25 -4.79
C GLY A 162 5.62 9.83 -4.42
N LEU A 163 4.50 9.35 -5.00
CA LEU A 163 3.16 9.67 -4.52
C LEU A 163 2.84 8.84 -3.28
N HIS A 164 2.44 9.48 -2.20
CA HIS A 164 1.97 8.76 -1.01
C HIS A 164 0.69 7.96 -1.30
N LEU A 165 0.64 6.72 -0.84
CA LEU A 165 -0.51 5.84 -0.97
C LEU A 165 -1.12 5.48 0.39
N GLY A 166 -0.29 5.21 1.38
CA GLY A 166 -0.69 4.77 2.71
C GLY A 166 0.49 4.20 3.50
N HIS A 167 0.25 3.19 4.33
CA HIS A 167 1.28 2.58 5.16
C HIS A 167 1.15 1.06 5.21
N ASN A 168 2.27 0.37 5.34
CA ASN A 168 2.30 -1.02 5.74
C ASN A 168 2.14 -1.11 7.26
N ILE A 169 1.00 -1.64 7.70
CA ILE A 169 0.65 -1.84 9.10
C ILE A 169 0.51 -3.35 9.34
N PRO A 170 1.63 -4.07 9.57
CA PRO A 170 1.60 -5.51 9.74
C PRO A 170 0.77 -5.92 10.95
N ASP A 171 -0.02 -6.98 10.77
CA ASP A 171 -0.78 -7.64 11.83
C ASP A 171 -0.29 -9.07 12.07
N GLU A 172 -1.10 -9.92 12.70
CA GLU A 172 -0.76 -11.31 13.00
C GLU A 172 -0.66 -12.18 11.73
N LYS A 173 -1.34 -11.79 10.65
CA LYS A 173 -1.32 -12.49 9.35
C LYS A 173 -0.12 -12.10 8.49
N GLY A 174 0.58 -11.00 8.82
CA GLY A 174 1.73 -10.51 8.10
C GLY A 174 1.63 -9.06 7.66
N PRO A 175 2.32 -8.67 6.57
CA PRO A 175 2.22 -7.34 5.98
C PRO A 175 0.79 -7.04 5.52
N ARG A 176 0.28 -5.90 5.94
CA ARG A 176 -1.02 -5.37 5.53
C ARG A 176 -0.86 -3.92 5.11
N LEU A 177 -1.07 -3.65 3.82
CA LEU A 177 -0.96 -2.32 3.26
C LEU A 177 -2.31 -1.61 3.40
N CYS A 178 -2.38 -0.70 4.37
CA CYS A 178 -3.52 0.15 4.66
C CYS A 178 -3.43 1.42 3.79
N ILE A 179 -4.27 1.51 2.77
CA ILE A 179 -4.11 2.46 1.68
C ILE A 179 -5.27 3.46 1.66
N ASN A 180 -4.94 4.74 1.42
CA ASN A 180 -5.96 5.78 1.25
C ASN A 180 -6.76 5.55 -0.04
N LEU A 181 -8.07 5.41 0.05
CA LEU A 181 -8.96 5.27 -1.10
C LEU A 181 -8.77 6.41 -2.10
N VAL A 182 -8.59 7.63 -1.59
CA VAL A 182 -8.36 8.82 -2.42
C VAL A 182 -7.07 8.76 -3.22
N CYS A 183 -6.06 8.00 -2.76
CA CYS A 183 -4.78 7.89 -3.45
C CYS A 183 -4.75 6.82 -4.54
N VAL A 184 -5.77 5.95 -4.56
CA VAL A 184 -5.92 4.87 -5.56
C VAL A 184 -7.19 5.01 -6.40
N SER A 185 -7.75 6.21 -6.44
CA SER A 185 -8.97 6.54 -7.18
C SER A 185 -8.73 6.98 -8.64
N GLY A 186 -7.57 6.70 -9.21
CA GLY A 186 -7.28 6.88 -10.61
C GLY A 186 -8.11 5.98 -11.52
N PHE A 187 -8.17 6.30 -12.80
CA PHE A 187 -8.82 5.48 -13.85
C PHE A 187 -7.80 4.60 -14.56
N ALA A 188 -8.28 3.53 -15.19
CA ALA A 188 -7.47 2.85 -16.20
C ALA A 188 -7.11 3.86 -17.31
N PRO A 189 -5.88 3.81 -17.85
CA PRO A 189 -5.53 4.56 -19.04
C PRO A 189 -6.53 4.26 -20.16
N GLU A 190 -6.92 5.29 -20.92
CA GLU A 190 -7.71 5.09 -22.15
C GLU A 190 -6.81 4.38 -23.18
N GLU A 191 -7.32 3.31 -23.78
CA GLU A 191 -6.63 2.56 -24.85
C GLU A 191 -6.60 3.36 -26.16
#